data_7b058abf7e63f9d1f1d71aebd12c26d4
#
_entry.id   7b058abf7e63f9d1f1d71aebd12c26d4
#
_cell.length_a   1.000
_cell.length_b   1.000
_cell.length_c   1.000
_cell.angle_alpha   90.00
_cell.angle_beta   90.00
_cell.angle_gamma   90.00
#
_symmetry.space_group_name_H-M   'P 1'
#
loop_
_entity.id
_entity.type
_entity.pdbx_description
1 polymer ?
#
loop_
_entity_poly.entity_id
_entity_poly.type
_entity_poly.pdbx_seq_one_letter_code
_entity_poly.pdbx_strand_id
1 'polypeptide(L)'
;MSRMHSKGKGASGSSKPHSQTPPEWSNSNKKEVEEIILQLSEEGNSNASIGTILRDKHGVPNVRLVTGERISQTLERLGKSGKLPEDLMSLMRRALRLIDHLSQNSKDVHNRRQLELCESKIRRLSRYYRENKQIDSNWTYKRDQLRLMVE
;
A
#
# COMPACT_ATOMS: atom_id res chain seq x y z
N MET A 1 3.01 20.16 -2.38
CA MET A 1 3.71 20.46 -1.11
C MET A 1 4.70 21.60 -1.37
N SER A 2 4.84 22.53 -0.42
CA SER A 2 5.88 23.57 -0.51
C SER A 2 7.24 22.98 -0.12
N ARG A 3 8.31 23.45 -0.77
CA ARG A 3 9.68 23.07 -0.38
C ARG A 3 10.06 23.79 0.92
N MET A 4 10.78 23.09 1.81
CA MET A 4 11.10 23.58 3.16
C MET A 4 11.88 24.91 3.18
N HIS A 5 12.69 25.20 2.15
CA HIS A 5 13.55 26.39 2.08
C HIS A 5 13.23 27.31 0.90
N SER A 6 12.05 27.19 0.29
CA SER A 6 11.63 28.11 -0.77
C SER A 6 10.20 28.60 -0.55
N LYS A 7 9.96 29.87 -0.88
CA LYS A 7 8.61 30.46 -0.85
C LYS A 7 7.72 29.99 -2.02
N GLY A 8 8.29 29.28 -2.99
CA GLY A 8 7.57 28.79 -4.15
C GLY A 8 6.87 27.44 -3.88
N LYS A 9 5.69 27.25 -4.45
CA LYS A 9 5.03 25.94 -4.53
C LYS A 9 5.70 25.13 -5.64
N GLY A 10 6.39 24.06 -5.30
CA GLY A 10 7.03 23.18 -6.27
C GLY A 10 6.74 21.72 -5.97
N ALA A 11 6.49 20.94 -7.00
CA ALA A 11 6.48 19.48 -6.95
C ALA A 11 7.79 18.96 -7.53
N SER A 12 8.53 18.18 -6.75
CA SER A 12 9.69 17.43 -7.24
C SER A 12 9.39 15.95 -7.21
N GLY A 13 9.73 15.26 -8.26
CA GLY A 13 9.49 13.84 -8.41
C GLY A 13 9.70 13.40 -9.85
N SER A 14 9.86 12.09 -10.06
CA SER A 14 9.88 11.53 -11.40
C SER A 14 8.47 11.48 -11.97
N SER A 15 8.31 11.84 -13.24
CA SER A 15 7.08 11.64 -13.98
C SER A 15 7.14 10.33 -14.75
N LYS A 16 6.00 9.62 -14.79
CA LYS A 16 5.88 8.41 -15.58
C LYS A 16 5.78 8.75 -17.07
N PRO A 17 6.53 8.08 -17.97
CA PRO A 17 6.36 8.27 -19.40
C PRO A 17 4.92 7.98 -19.86
N HIS A 18 4.42 8.76 -20.81
CA HIS A 18 3.10 8.56 -21.42
C HIS A 18 3.14 7.50 -22.55
N SER A 19 3.73 6.34 -22.28
CA SER A 19 3.74 5.21 -23.23
C SER A 19 2.50 4.34 -23.03
N GLN A 20 1.88 3.90 -24.12
CA GLN A 20 0.77 2.95 -24.10
C GLN A 20 1.23 1.50 -24.26
N THR A 21 2.44 1.31 -24.75
CA THR A 21 3.06 -0.01 -24.94
C THR A 21 4.29 -0.17 -24.06
N PRO A 22 4.62 -1.40 -23.62
CA PRO A 22 5.86 -1.64 -22.88
C PRO A 22 7.04 -1.34 -23.81
N PRO A 23 8.19 -0.83 -23.27
CA PRO A 23 9.39 -0.64 -24.06
C PRO A 23 9.92 -1.96 -24.62
N GLU A 24 10.57 -1.93 -25.79
CA GLU A 24 11.12 -3.14 -26.45
C GLU A 24 12.12 -3.92 -25.59
N TRP A 25 12.88 -3.20 -24.77
CA TRP A 25 13.86 -3.80 -23.84
C TRP A 25 13.25 -4.42 -22.58
N SER A 26 11.94 -4.19 -22.32
CA SER A 26 11.30 -4.68 -21.10
C SER A 26 10.82 -6.12 -21.26
N ASN A 27 10.80 -6.86 -20.14
CA ASN A 27 10.15 -8.16 -20.10
C ASN A 27 8.64 -7.99 -20.33
N SER A 28 8.15 -8.47 -21.46
CA SER A 28 6.74 -8.36 -21.88
C SER A 28 5.98 -9.69 -21.75
N ASN A 29 6.61 -10.72 -21.19
CA ASN A 29 5.97 -12.02 -20.99
C ASN A 29 5.00 -11.98 -19.81
N LYS A 30 3.70 -11.91 -20.11
CA LYS A 30 2.64 -11.82 -19.10
C LYS A 30 2.70 -12.94 -18.05
N LYS A 31 2.87 -14.20 -18.48
CA LYS A 31 2.87 -15.37 -17.58
C LYS A 31 4.03 -15.33 -16.59
N GLU A 32 5.22 -15.05 -17.09
CA GLU A 32 6.42 -14.93 -16.27
C GLU A 32 6.31 -13.81 -15.23
N VAL A 33 5.76 -12.66 -15.64
CA VAL A 33 5.54 -11.54 -14.72
C VAL A 33 4.50 -11.89 -13.66
N GLU A 34 3.44 -12.61 -14.01
CA GLU A 34 2.43 -13.08 -13.05
C GLU A 34 3.02 -14.10 -12.05
N GLU A 35 3.87 -15.01 -12.50
CA GLU A 35 4.57 -15.97 -11.62
C GLU A 35 5.51 -15.25 -10.63
N ILE A 36 6.26 -14.26 -11.10
CA ILE A 36 7.13 -13.44 -10.23
C ILE A 36 6.29 -12.66 -9.20
N ILE A 37 5.14 -12.10 -9.60
CA ILE A 37 4.23 -11.42 -8.68
C ILE A 37 3.75 -12.37 -7.58
N LEU A 38 3.38 -13.60 -7.92
CA LEU A 38 2.97 -14.61 -6.95
C LEU A 38 4.09 -14.94 -5.97
N GLN A 39 5.27 -15.25 -6.48
CA GLN A 39 6.45 -15.56 -5.66
C GLN A 39 6.76 -14.44 -4.67
N LEU A 40 6.84 -13.19 -5.15
CA LEU A 40 7.12 -12.04 -4.30
C LEU A 40 6.01 -11.78 -3.27
N SER A 41 4.75 -12.07 -3.59
CA SER A 41 3.64 -11.98 -2.65
C SER A 41 3.73 -13.05 -1.56
N GLU A 42 4.13 -14.27 -1.89
CA GLU A 42 4.34 -15.36 -0.93
C GLU A 42 5.53 -15.09 0.01
N GLU A 43 6.54 -14.37 -0.46
CA GLU A 43 7.63 -13.85 0.37
C GLU A 43 7.19 -12.75 1.36
N GLY A 44 5.92 -12.30 1.30
CA GLY A 44 5.37 -11.29 2.18
C GLY A 44 5.64 -9.84 1.75
N ASN A 45 6.06 -9.63 0.50
CA ASN A 45 6.25 -8.28 -0.03
C ASN A 45 4.92 -7.56 -0.24
N SER A 46 4.89 -6.26 0.01
CA SER A 46 3.73 -5.42 -0.28
C SER A 46 3.55 -5.20 -1.79
N ASN A 47 2.32 -4.94 -2.25
CA ASN A 47 2.04 -4.64 -3.67
C ASN A 47 2.91 -3.49 -4.21
N ALA A 48 3.19 -2.49 -3.37
CA ALA A 48 4.08 -1.38 -3.71
C ALA A 48 5.54 -1.84 -3.85
N SER A 49 6.02 -2.69 -2.92
CA SER A 49 7.37 -3.29 -2.98
C SER A 49 7.52 -4.19 -4.18
N ILE A 50 6.53 -5.04 -4.47
CA ILE A 50 6.50 -5.92 -5.65
C ILE A 50 6.68 -5.09 -6.92
N GLY A 51 5.93 -3.98 -7.08
CA GLY A 51 6.08 -3.10 -8.24
C GLY A 51 7.48 -2.48 -8.37
N THR A 52 8.11 -2.14 -7.24
CA THR A 52 9.48 -1.61 -7.22
C THR A 52 10.50 -2.69 -7.60
N ILE A 53 10.36 -3.90 -7.05
CA ILE A 53 11.24 -5.04 -7.35
C ILE A 53 11.15 -5.43 -8.83
N LEU A 54 9.93 -5.51 -9.38
CA LEU A 54 9.71 -5.80 -10.80
C LEU A 54 10.40 -4.77 -11.70
N ARG A 55 10.32 -3.49 -11.36
CA ARG A 55 11.00 -2.43 -12.08
C ARG A 55 12.51 -2.55 -12.00
N ASP A 56 13.05 -2.77 -10.81
CA ASP A 56 14.49 -2.65 -10.54
C ASP A 56 15.28 -3.94 -10.84
N LYS A 57 14.68 -5.12 -10.61
CA LYS A 57 15.33 -6.43 -10.79
C LYS A 57 14.92 -7.15 -12.06
N HIS A 58 13.66 -7.02 -12.47
CA HIS A 58 13.10 -7.81 -13.59
C HIS A 58 12.87 -6.99 -14.85
N GLY A 59 13.23 -5.70 -14.87
CA GLY A 59 13.10 -4.85 -16.05
C GLY A 59 11.65 -4.62 -16.50
N VAL A 60 10.68 -4.65 -15.59
CA VAL A 60 9.25 -4.40 -15.86
C VAL A 60 8.88 -3.02 -15.36
N PRO A 61 8.98 -1.96 -16.16
CA PRO A 61 8.76 -0.58 -15.69
C PRO A 61 7.30 -0.29 -15.37
N ASN A 62 6.37 -1.02 -16.00
CA ASN A 62 4.95 -0.83 -15.79
C ASN A 62 4.19 -2.17 -15.95
N VAL A 63 3.90 -2.80 -14.85
CA VAL A 63 3.16 -4.06 -14.80
C VAL A 63 1.84 -3.99 -15.55
N ARG A 64 1.09 -2.88 -15.41
CA ARG A 64 -0.21 -2.73 -16.08
C ARG A 64 -0.13 -2.75 -17.61
N LEU A 65 0.98 -2.32 -18.20
CA LEU A 65 1.14 -2.40 -19.67
C LEU A 65 1.41 -3.83 -20.13
N VAL A 66 2.02 -4.68 -19.28
CA VAL A 66 2.33 -6.07 -19.60
C VAL A 66 1.15 -6.99 -19.32
N THR A 67 0.57 -6.89 -18.12
CA THR A 67 -0.51 -7.80 -17.68
C THR A 67 -1.91 -7.31 -18.06
N GLY A 68 -2.09 -6.00 -18.34
CA GLY A 68 -3.39 -5.35 -18.53
C GLY A 68 -4.07 -4.96 -17.21
N GLU A 69 -3.59 -5.46 -16.07
CA GLU A 69 -4.21 -5.34 -14.75
C GLU A 69 -3.25 -4.68 -13.75
N ARG A 70 -3.77 -4.26 -12.61
CA ARG A 70 -2.94 -3.83 -11.46
C ARG A 70 -2.48 -5.06 -10.69
N ILE A 71 -1.34 -4.97 -9.99
CA ILE A 71 -0.81 -6.05 -9.15
C ILE A 71 -1.88 -6.57 -8.17
N SER A 72 -2.63 -5.67 -7.51
CA SER A 72 -3.71 -6.07 -6.61
C SER A 72 -4.82 -6.87 -7.29
N GLN A 73 -5.20 -6.50 -8.52
CA GLN A 73 -6.21 -7.21 -9.31
C GLN A 73 -5.69 -8.58 -9.78
N THR A 74 -4.42 -8.65 -10.17
CA THR A 74 -3.78 -9.91 -10.52
C THR A 74 -3.77 -10.88 -9.32
N LEU A 75 -3.40 -10.39 -8.13
CA LEU A 75 -3.41 -11.20 -6.90
C LEU A 75 -4.83 -11.60 -6.46
N GLU A 76 -5.81 -10.72 -6.65
CA GLU A 76 -7.22 -11.01 -6.38
C GLU A 76 -7.73 -12.13 -7.31
N ARG A 77 -7.45 -12.05 -8.61
CA ARG A 77 -7.78 -13.08 -9.60
C ARG A 77 -7.13 -14.42 -9.28
N LEU A 78 -5.92 -14.41 -8.73
CA LEU A 78 -5.16 -15.61 -8.34
C LEU A 78 -5.52 -16.11 -6.91
N GLY A 79 -6.49 -15.48 -6.24
CA GLY A 79 -6.98 -15.89 -4.93
C GLY A 79 -6.00 -15.63 -3.77
N LYS A 80 -5.00 -14.79 -3.96
CA LYS A 80 -3.99 -14.41 -2.95
C LYS A 80 -4.25 -13.02 -2.34
N SER A 81 -5.44 -12.48 -2.53
CA SER A 81 -5.82 -11.19 -1.93
C SER A 81 -6.07 -11.31 -0.43
N GLY A 82 -5.57 -10.35 0.35
CA GLY A 82 -5.89 -10.25 1.76
C GLY A 82 -7.35 -9.84 2.00
N LYS A 83 -7.89 -10.15 3.18
CA LYS A 83 -9.27 -9.79 3.59
C LYS A 83 -9.52 -8.27 3.63
N LEU A 84 -8.47 -7.50 3.87
CA LEU A 84 -8.54 -6.03 3.94
C LEU A 84 -7.56 -5.42 2.93
N PRO A 85 -7.88 -4.22 2.39
CA PRO A 85 -6.97 -3.49 1.53
C PRO A 85 -5.62 -3.22 2.19
N GLU A 86 -4.54 -3.37 1.45
CA GLU A 86 -3.16 -3.33 1.96
C GLU A 86 -2.80 -1.97 2.59
N ASP A 87 -3.28 -0.86 2.01
CA ASP A 87 -3.04 0.48 2.54
C ASP A 87 -3.70 0.68 3.90
N LEU A 88 -4.91 0.14 4.10
CA LEU A 88 -5.59 0.12 5.39
C LEU A 88 -4.81 -0.73 6.40
N MET A 89 -4.37 -1.93 6.00
CA MET A 89 -3.53 -2.80 6.83
C MET A 89 -2.21 -2.14 7.22
N SER A 90 -1.57 -1.43 6.31
CA SER A 90 -0.32 -0.70 6.58
C SER A 90 -0.51 0.41 7.63
N LEU A 91 -1.63 1.14 7.57
CA LEU A 91 -1.98 2.13 8.59
C LEU A 91 -2.30 1.47 9.93
N MET A 92 -2.99 0.34 9.94
CA MET A 92 -3.29 -0.42 11.15
C MET A 92 -2.03 -0.95 11.83
N ARG A 93 -1.09 -1.52 11.06
CA ARG A 93 0.24 -1.92 11.56
C ARG A 93 1.02 -0.75 12.15
N ARG A 94 0.94 0.42 11.52
CA ARG A 94 1.55 1.64 12.05
C ARG A 94 0.90 2.08 13.35
N ALA A 95 -0.42 2.05 13.44
CA ALA A 95 -1.15 2.40 14.67
C ALA A 95 -0.79 1.44 15.81
N LEU A 96 -0.71 0.13 15.54
CA LEU A 96 -0.30 -0.87 16.53
C LEU A 96 1.10 -0.59 17.10
N ARG A 97 2.08 -0.34 16.23
CA ARG A 97 3.44 0.03 16.68
C ARG A 97 3.47 1.29 17.53
N LEU A 98 2.62 2.28 17.23
CA LEU A 98 2.52 3.50 18.04
C LEU A 98 1.85 3.22 19.40
N ILE A 99 0.87 2.34 19.47
CA ILE A 99 0.24 1.91 20.73
C ILE A 99 1.24 1.18 21.60
N ASP A 100 1.99 0.23 21.04
CA ASP A 100 3.02 -0.51 21.75
C ASP A 100 4.15 0.41 22.26
N HIS A 101 4.58 1.38 21.45
CA HIS A 101 5.54 2.39 21.89
C HIS A 101 5.00 3.24 23.04
N LEU A 102 3.76 3.70 22.97
CA LEU A 102 3.15 4.54 24.01
C LEU A 102 2.86 3.77 25.30
N SER A 103 2.72 2.45 25.25
CA SER A 103 2.61 1.61 26.46
C SER A 103 3.88 1.66 27.30
N GLN A 104 5.04 1.74 26.65
CA GLN A 104 6.35 1.86 27.32
C GLN A 104 6.72 3.33 27.59
N ASN A 105 6.32 4.26 26.74
CA ASN A 105 6.69 5.67 26.76
C ASN A 105 5.44 6.57 26.92
N SER A 106 4.76 6.49 28.06
CA SER A 106 3.48 7.18 28.32
C SER A 106 3.53 8.71 28.24
N LYS A 107 4.72 9.31 28.43
CA LYS A 107 4.93 10.77 28.38
C LYS A 107 5.24 11.30 26.98
N ASP A 108 5.32 10.45 25.95
CA ASP A 108 5.60 10.86 24.59
C ASP A 108 4.36 11.49 23.91
N VAL A 109 4.22 12.80 24.11
CA VAL A 109 3.12 13.61 23.54
C VAL A 109 3.16 13.64 22.02
N HIS A 110 4.37 13.62 21.42
CA HIS A 110 4.51 13.65 19.96
C HIS A 110 3.90 12.39 19.33
N ASN A 111 4.30 11.21 19.79
CA ASN A 111 3.77 9.96 19.24
C ASN A 111 2.31 9.73 19.62
N ARG A 112 1.83 10.25 20.75
CA ARG A 112 0.38 10.28 21.06
C ARG A 112 -0.39 11.04 19.98
N ARG A 113 0.10 12.20 19.55
CA ARG A 113 -0.51 12.97 18.46
C ARG A 113 -0.42 12.25 17.12
N GLN A 114 0.70 11.56 16.83
CA GLN A 114 0.84 10.76 15.62
C GLN A 114 -0.16 9.58 15.59
N LEU A 115 -0.43 8.95 16.73
CA LEU A 115 -1.45 7.90 16.83
C LEU A 115 -2.86 8.44 16.48
N GLU A 116 -3.26 9.58 17.06
CA GLU A 116 -4.55 10.21 16.74
C GLU A 116 -4.69 10.52 15.24
N LEU A 117 -3.63 11.07 14.63
CA LEU A 117 -3.61 11.35 13.20
C LEU A 117 -3.69 10.07 12.35
N CYS A 118 -3.02 9.00 12.77
CA CYS A 118 -3.08 7.71 12.11
C CYS A 118 -4.49 7.11 12.19
N GLU A 119 -5.10 7.10 13.37
CA GLU A 119 -6.48 6.63 13.57
C GLU A 119 -7.49 7.44 12.75
N SER A 120 -7.30 8.75 12.66
CA SER A 120 -8.15 9.61 11.82
C SER A 120 -8.04 9.25 10.33
N LYS A 121 -6.83 8.86 9.86
CA LYS A 121 -6.64 8.36 8.49
C LYS A 121 -7.33 7.02 8.28
N ILE A 122 -7.20 6.08 9.23
CA ILE A 122 -7.87 4.77 9.19
C ILE A 122 -9.40 4.96 9.08
N ARG A 123 -10.01 5.81 9.92
CA ARG A 123 -11.46 6.06 9.90
C ARG A 123 -11.93 6.66 8.57
N ARG A 124 -11.18 7.57 7.98
CA ARG A 124 -11.52 8.16 6.67
C ARG A 124 -11.39 7.14 5.54
N LEU A 125 -10.31 6.36 5.55
CA LEU A 125 -10.06 5.35 4.54
C LEU A 125 -11.07 4.21 4.62
N SER A 126 -11.45 3.78 5.83
CA SER A 126 -12.48 2.76 6.02
C SER A 126 -13.86 3.20 5.53
N ARG A 127 -14.20 4.50 5.66
CA ARG A 127 -15.43 5.05 5.07
C ARG A 127 -15.43 4.89 3.56
N TYR A 128 -14.35 5.29 2.90
CA TYR A 128 -14.19 5.15 1.45
C TYR A 128 -14.34 3.70 0.98
N TYR A 129 -13.72 2.74 1.67
CA TYR A 129 -13.81 1.33 1.31
C TYR A 129 -15.20 0.72 1.55
N ARG A 130 -15.93 1.17 2.57
CA ARG A 130 -17.33 0.78 2.78
C ARG A 130 -18.24 1.31 1.68
N GLU A 131 -18.08 2.57 1.28
CA GLU A 131 -18.83 3.17 0.18
C GLU A 131 -18.57 2.45 -1.14
N ASN A 132 -17.34 2.00 -1.38
CA ASN A 132 -16.95 1.20 -2.54
C ASN A 132 -17.20 -0.31 -2.41
N LYS A 133 -17.84 -0.77 -1.33
CA LYS A 133 -18.16 -2.19 -1.07
C LYS A 133 -16.94 -3.13 -1.07
N GLN A 134 -15.74 -2.61 -0.76
CA GLN A 134 -14.51 -3.40 -0.65
C GLN A 134 -14.30 -4.00 0.74
N ILE A 135 -15.01 -3.50 1.74
CA ILE A 135 -15.11 -4.03 3.10
C ILE A 135 -16.57 -4.01 3.54
N ASP A 136 -16.88 -4.83 4.53
CA ASP A 136 -18.22 -4.93 5.09
C ASP A 136 -18.75 -3.57 5.56
N SER A 137 -20.03 -3.31 5.32
CA SER A 137 -20.66 -2.05 5.70
C SER A 137 -20.65 -1.79 7.21
N ASN A 138 -20.64 -2.87 8.02
CA ASN A 138 -20.60 -2.83 9.48
C ASN A 138 -19.18 -2.76 10.05
N TRP A 139 -18.16 -2.83 9.20
CA TRP A 139 -16.78 -2.81 9.67
C TRP A 139 -16.45 -1.44 10.29
N THR A 140 -15.94 -1.46 11.52
CA THR A 140 -15.50 -0.25 12.23
C THR A 140 -14.13 -0.47 12.86
N TYR A 141 -13.30 0.55 12.82
CA TYR A 141 -12.03 0.53 13.53
C TYR A 141 -12.24 0.60 15.05
N LYS A 142 -11.71 -0.41 15.76
CA LYS A 142 -11.65 -0.44 17.23
C LYS A 142 -10.21 -0.68 17.67
N ARG A 143 -9.73 0.16 18.60
CA ARG A 143 -8.34 0.06 19.10
C ARG A 143 -8.07 -1.28 19.77
N ASP A 144 -9.00 -1.79 20.55
CA ASP A 144 -8.86 -3.03 21.32
C ASP A 144 -8.79 -4.27 20.43
N GLN A 145 -9.40 -4.22 19.25
CA GLN A 145 -9.39 -5.33 18.28
C GLN A 145 -8.25 -5.23 17.25
N LEU A 146 -7.46 -4.15 17.31
CA LEU A 146 -6.45 -3.88 16.30
C LEU A 146 -5.40 -4.99 16.19
N ARG A 147 -4.96 -5.53 17.34
CA ARG A 147 -3.97 -6.62 17.37
C ARG A 147 -4.48 -7.87 16.67
N LEU A 148 -5.71 -8.28 16.93
CA LEU A 148 -6.35 -9.44 16.28
C LEU A 148 -6.58 -9.26 14.76
N MET A 149 -6.69 -8.00 14.31
CA MET A 149 -6.90 -7.72 12.88
C MET A 149 -5.60 -7.67 12.09
N VAL A 150 -4.47 -7.46 12.76
CA VAL A 150 -3.15 -7.22 12.13
C VAL A 150 -2.27 -8.48 12.15
N GLU A 151 -2.48 -9.35 13.12
CA GLU A 151 -1.90 -10.70 13.19
C GLU A 151 -2.61 -11.64 12.21
#